data_837dacaf8bd93bf805caa29c7e902249
#
_entry.id   837dacaf8bd93bf805caa29c7e902249
#
_cell.length_a   1.000
_cell.length_b   1.000
_cell.length_c   1.000
_cell.angle_alpha   90.00
_cell.angle_beta   90.00
_cell.angle_gamma   90.00
#
_symmetry.space_group_name_H-M   'P 1'
#
loop_
_entity.id
_entity.type
_entity.pdbx_description
1 polymer ?
#
loop_
_entity_poly.entity_id
_entity_poly.type
_entity_poly.pdbx_seq_one_letter_code
_entity_poly.pdbx_strand_id
1 'polypeptide(L)'
;MVCRIGVVVLATALIYLCSVLLPPTAVATFDEVLDTTSDLVSGVGAKNWQYDMGIKKFVNSYTSYQFPNPFPPNQDPLSRLEFPIDQWFLGGEYDYIERNWSLEFQSWMNLNEESRTMMQDSDWDNENQPFQKTVFSESKCRLNSGWLFDLKLVLKPEWSIFRTLLPIGGLRYQSFSFTTHDGSQVGLDGHSIDLPGDGINFDQTFYHGYLGMEVNTKLNTSGVFRSVPSMDFKVSVDYGLATARNEDLHLLRSGRRITNENTSGHCWHAEATASFYARRNIKGLLSADFKRIITDGGHQLTNSVFNIDFSFDGARVWSDQLSITAATEFIF
;
A
#
# COMPACT_ATOMS: atom_id res chain seq x y z
N MET A 1 -39.18 14.23 -3.08
CA MET A 1 -38.76 14.11 -4.48
C MET A 1 -37.34 14.61 -4.70
N VAL A 2 -36.92 15.69 -4.05
CA VAL A 2 -35.56 16.28 -4.16
C VAL A 2 -34.43 15.36 -3.64
N CYS A 3 -34.70 14.51 -2.62
CA CYS A 3 -33.71 13.61 -2.03
C CYS A 3 -33.30 12.44 -2.97
N ARG A 4 -34.18 12.04 -3.91
CA ARG A 4 -33.85 10.98 -4.90
C ARG A 4 -32.90 11.48 -6.00
N ILE A 5 -32.95 12.76 -6.33
CA ILE A 5 -32.10 13.35 -7.37
C ILE A 5 -30.65 13.47 -6.86
N GLY A 6 -30.44 13.85 -5.61
CA GLY A 6 -29.10 13.98 -5.02
C GLY A 6 -28.34 12.63 -4.93
N VAL A 7 -29.04 11.55 -4.60
CA VAL A 7 -28.43 10.20 -4.51
C VAL A 7 -28.09 9.65 -5.90
N VAL A 8 -28.96 9.86 -6.89
CA VAL A 8 -28.68 9.48 -8.28
C VAL A 8 -27.51 10.29 -8.83
N VAL A 9 -27.44 11.59 -8.58
CA VAL A 9 -26.33 12.47 -9.03
C VAL A 9 -25.02 12.05 -8.34
N LEU A 10 -25.03 11.70 -7.05
CA LEU A 10 -23.82 11.26 -6.34
C LEU A 10 -23.34 9.87 -6.79
N ALA A 11 -24.28 8.93 -6.96
CA ALA A 11 -23.97 7.60 -7.52
C ALA A 11 -23.48 7.71 -8.96
N THR A 12 -24.11 8.57 -9.77
CA THR A 12 -23.68 8.83 -11.15
C THR A 12 -22.34 9.55 -11.19
N ALA A 13 -22.07 10.50 -10.27
CA ALA A 13 -20.78 11.16 -10.16
C ALA A 13 -19.68 10.18 -9.70
N LEU A 14 -19.96 9.27 -8.77
CA LEU A 14 -19.03 8.22 -8.36
C LEU A 14 -18.76 7.23 -9.50
N ILE A 15 -19.80 6.79 -10.21
CA ILE A 15 -19.69 5.92 -11.39
C ILE A 15 -18.93 6.66 -12.51
N TYR A 16 -19.22 7.93 -12.72
CA TYR A 16 -18.51 8.77 -13.72
C TYR A 16 -17.06 9.01 -13.31
N LEU A 17 -16.78 9.26 -12.02
CA LEU A 17 -15.43 9.39 -11.48
C LEU A 17 -14.67 8.06 -11.62
N CYS A 18 -15.31 6.94 -11.33
CA CYS A 18 -14.75 5.59 -11.56
C CYS A 18 -14.51 5.34 -13.06
N SER A 19 -15.44 5.69 -13.94
CA SER A 19 -15.29 5.48 -15.39
C SER A 19 -14.23 6.38 -16.04
N VAL A 20 -13.98 7.56 -15.50
CA VAL A 20 -12.92 8.49 -15.97
C VAL A 20 -11.54 8.10 -15.41
N LEU A 21 -11.50 7.52 -14.20
CA LEU A 21 -10.26 7.20 -13.49
C LEU A 21 -9.80 5.74 -13.67
N LEU A 22 -10.71 4.82 -14.04
CA LEU A 22 -10.40 3.41 -14.26
C LEU A 22 -10.18 3.11 -15.75
N PRO A 23 -9.27 2.21 -16.11
CA PRO A 23 -9.17 1.70 -17.47
C PRO A 23 -10.48 0.96 -17.85
N PRO A 24 -10.88 0.96 -19.13
CA PRO A 24 -12.16 0.39 -19.59
C PRO A 24 -12.35 -1.09 -19.23
N THR A 25 -11.27 -1.85 -19.04
CA THR A 25 -11.28 -3.24 -18.58
C THR A 25 -11.70 -3.41 -17.13
N ALA A 26 -11.50 -2.41 -16.27
CA ALA A 26 -11.86 -2.47 -14.84
C ALA A 26 -13.35 -2.18 -14.61
N VAL A 27 -14.01 -1.45 -15.50
CA VAL A 27 -15.45 -1.14 -15.37
C VAL A 27 -16.33 -2.38 -15.62
N ALA A 28 -15.94 -3.25 -16.56
CA ALA A 28 -16.68 -4.47 -16.85
C ALA A 28 -16.63 -5.50 -15.71
N THR A 29 -15.51 -5.56 -14.96
CA THR A 29 -15.37 -6.43 -13.80
C THR A 29 -16.12 -5.92 -12.57
N PHE A 30 -16.39 -4.62 -12.48
CA PHE A 30 -17.07 -4.00 -11.35
C PHE A 30 -18.58 -4.35 -11.31
N ASP A 31 -19.26 -4.36 -12.45
CA ASP A 31 -20.67 -4.75 -12.54
C ASP A 31 -20.88 -6.25 -12.20
N GLU A 32 -19.96 -7.13 -12.62
CA GLU A 32 -20.01 -8.56 -12.34
C GLU A 32 -19.73 -8.88 -10.85
N VAL A 33 -18.86 -8.11 -10.20
CA VAL A 33 -18.56 -8.21 -8.77
C VAL A 33 -19.72 -7.68 -7.93
N LEU A 34 -20.41 -6.61 -8.33
CA LEU A 34 -21.59 -6.07 -7.64
C LEU A 34 -22.75 -7.06 -7.65
N ASP A 35 -23.02 -7.75 -8.75
CA ASP A 35 -24.07 -8.78 -8.83
C ASP A 35 -23.76 -10.00 -7.96
N THR A 36 -22.49 -10.45 -7.96
CA THR A 36 -22.06 -11.61 -7.15
C THR A 36 -22.08 -11.32 -5.65
N THR A 37 -21.75 -10.08 -5.24
CA THR A 37 -21.77 -9.69 -3.83
C THR A 37 -23.18 -9.53 -3.26
N SER A 38 -24.16 -9.12 -4.07
CA SER A 38 -25.56 -8.99 -3.62
C SER A 38 -26.17 -10.35 -3.19
N ASP A 39 -25.79 -11.43 -3.85
CA ASP A 39 -26.26 -12.80 -3.56
C ASP A 39 -25.55 -13.41 -2.34
N LEU A 40 -24.27 -13.11 -2.13
CA LEU A 40 -23.51 -13.56 -0.95
C LEU A 40 -24.00 -12.89 0.34
N VAL A 41 -24.38 -11.62 0.26
CA VAL A 41 -24.76 -10.80 1.42
C VAL A 41 -26.20 -11.11 1.90
N SER A 42 -27.11 -11.55 1.03
CA SER A 42 -28.48 -11.89 1.39
C SER A 42 -28.60 -13.10 2.34
N GLY A 43 -27.52 -13.86 2.54
CA GLY A 43 -27.48 -15.05 3.41
C GLY A 43 -26.96 -14.81 4.84
N VAL A 44 -26.40 -13.63 5.14
CA VAL A 44 -25.77 -13.34 6.45
C VAL A 44 -26.69 -12.44 7.29
N GLY A 45 -27.65 -13.02 7.93
CA GLY A 45 -28.52 -12.34 8.90
C GLY A 45 -27.83 -12.10 10.24
N ALA A 46 -26.96 -11.07 10.36
CA ALA A 46 -26.38 -10.71 11.64
C ALA A 46 -26.31 -9.19 11.81
N LYS A 47 -26.95 -8.68 12.85
CA LYS A 47 -27.02 -7.25 13.23
C LYS A 47 -25.67 -6.59 13.54
N ASN A 48 -24.57 -7.35 13.57
CA ASN A 48 -23.26 -6.91 14.03
C ASN A 48 -22.21 -6.84 12.92
N TRP A 49 -22.58 -7.11 11.67
CA TRP A 49 -21.65 -7.10 10.55
C TRP A 49 -21.85 -5.86 9.70
N GLN A 50 -20.73 -5.26 9.31
CA GLN A 50 -20.64 -4.21 8.30
C GLN A 50 -19.64 -4.65 7.24
N TYR A 51 -19.85 -4.18 6.03
CA TYR A 51 -18.97 -4.48 4.91
C TYR A 51 -18.84 -3.25 4.03
N ASP A 52 -17.64 -2.89 3.67
CA ASP A 52 -17.39 -1.93 2.62
C ASP A 52 -16.64 -2.54 1.44
N MET A 53 -16.82 -1.91 0.28
CA MET A 53 -16.11 -2.22 -0.94
C MET A 53 -15.69 -0.93 -1.63
N GLY A 54 -14.47 -0.89 -2.13
CA GLY A 54 -13.93 0.33 -2.71
C GLY A 54 -12.69 0.16 -3.54
N ILE A 55 -12.19 1.29 -3.98
CA ILE A 55 -10.94 1.42 -4.71
C ILE A 55 -9.96 2.27 -3.88
N LYS A 56 -8.71 1.85 -3.89
CA LYS A 56 -7.59 2.55 -3.24
C LYS A 56 -6.56 2.92 -4.29
N LYS A 57 -6.09 4.16 -4.28
CA LYS A 57 -5.00 4.63 -5.14
C LYS A 57 -3.80 5.00 -4.30
N PHE A 58 -2.68 4.36 -4.54
CA PHE A 58 -1.40 4.83 -4.03
C PHE A 58 -0.88 6.00 -4.87
N VAL A 59 -0.32 7.02 -4.20
CA VAL A 59 0.16 8.28 -4.81
C VAL A 59 1.55 8.58 -4.29
N ASN A 60 2.51 8.80 -5.19
CA ASN A 60 3.93 9.06 -4.84
C ASN A 60 4.47 8.04 -3.83
N SER A 61 4.13 6.78 -4.02
CA SER A 61 4.45 5.70 -3.10
C SER A 61 5.51 4.80 -3.68
N TYR A 62 6.52 4.50 -2.85
CA TYR A 62 7.65 3.68 -3.23
C TYR A 62 7.95 2.66 -2.14
N THR A 63 8.51 1.53 -2.59
CA THR A 63 9.23 0.62 -1.72
C THR A 63 10.65 0.48 -2.23
N SER A 64 11.61 0.41 -1.31
CA SER A 64 13.00 0.58 -1.65
C SER A 64 13.88 -0.26 -0.76
N TYR A 65 15.03 -0.63 -1.28
CA TYR A 65 16.10 -1.16 -0.46
C TYR A 65 17.46 -0.60 -0.90
N GLN A 66 18.41 -0.59 0.04
CA GLN A 66 19.80 -0.26 -0.20
C GLN A 66 20.70 -1.14 0.62
N PHE A 67 21.95 -1.26 0.19
CA PHE A 67 22.99 -1.95 0.93
C PHE A 67 24.35 -1.23 0.79
N PRO A 68 25.22 -1.34 1.82
CA PRO A 68 26.55 -0.78 1.80
C PRO A 68 27.55 -1.69 1.07
N ASN A 69 28.75 -1.18 0.80
CA ASN A 69 29.91 -1.99 0.49
C ASN A 69 30.44 -2.62 1.80
N PRO A 70 30.45 -3.96 1.93
CA PRO A 70 30.96 -4.62 3.13
C PRO A 70 32.49 -4.54 3.28
N PHE A 71 33.19 -4.15 2.22
CA PHE A 71 34.65 -4.01 2.22
C PHE A 71 35.06 -2.58 2.48
N PRO A 72 36.22 -2.35 3.15
CA PRO A 72 36.74 -0.99 3.31
C PRO A 72 36.89 -0.26 1.97
N PRO A 73 36.53 1.03 1.90
CA PRO A 73 36.20 1.97 2.98
C PRO A 73 34.73 1.93 3.46
N ASN A 74 33.96 0.89 3.18
CA ASN A 74 32.58 0.69 3.67
C ASN A 74 31.62 1.79 3.16
N GLN A 75 31.64 2.02 1.86
CA GLN A 75 30.72 2.94 1.17
C GLN A 75 29.25 2.64 1.52
N ASP A 76 28.49 3.63 1.97
CA ASP A 76 27.06 3.51 2.28
C ASP A 76 26.27 4.72 1.76
N PRO A 77 25.30 4.51 0.85
CA PRO A 77 24.99 3.25 0.17
C PRO A 77 26.00 2.90 -0.92
N LEU A 78 26.12 1.62 -1.24
CA LEU A 78 26.75 1.15 -2.46
C LEU A 78 25.74 1.11 -3.61
N SER A 79 24.54 0.57 -3.36
CA SER A 79 23.45 0.46 -4.32
C SER A 79 22.11 0.71 -3.65
N ARG A 80 21.16 1.29 -4.40
CA ARG A 80 19.79 1.57 -3.99
C ARG A 80 18.83 1.33 -5.14
N LEU A 81 17.78 0.57 -4.88
CA LEU A 81 16.69 0.32 -5.80
C LEU A 81 15.38 0.84 -5.21
N GLU A 82 14.57 1.52 -6.04
CA GLU A 82 13.34 2.18 -5.66
C GLU A 82 12.21 1.77 -6.61
N PHE A 83 11.24 0.98 -6.12
CA PHE A 83 10.14 0.43 -6.89
C PHE A 83 8.85 1.21 -6.62
N PRO A 84 8.16 1.73 -7.64
CA PRO A 84 6.92 2.47 -7.47
C PRO A 84 5.75 1.55 -7.13
N ILE A 85 4.98 1.90 -6.08
CA ILE A 85 3.70 1.26 -5.74
C ILE A 85 2.52 2.11 -6.26
N ASP A 86 2.73 2.99 -7.21
CA ASP A 86 1.77 3.98 -7.70
C ASP A 86 0.65 3.35 -8.54
N GLN A 87 -0.16 2.47 -7.91
CA GLN A 87 -1.16 1.61 -8.53
C GLN A 87 -2.56 1.79 -7.93
N TRP A 88 -3.57 1.30 -8.65
CA TRP A 88 -4.94 1.13 -8.17
C TRP A 88 -5.12 -0.25 -7.55
N PHE A 89 -5.84 -0.27 -6.44
CA PHE A 89 -6.23 -1.50 -5.74
C PHE A 89 -7.74 -1.56 -5.60
N LEU A 90 -8.29 -2.76 -5.71
CA LEU A 90 -9.66 -3.10 -5.39
C LEU A 90 -9.69 -3.88 -4.08
N GLY A 91 -10.66 -3.63 -3.24
CA GLY A 91 -10.80 -4.35 -1.97
C GLY A 91 -11.91 -3.79 -1.11
N GLY A 92 -11.80 -4.07 0.19
CA GLY A 92 -12.77 -3.60 1.17
C GLY A 92 -12.43 -4.02 2.59
N GLU A 93 -13.33 -3.71 3.50
CA GLU A 93 -13.23 -3.99 4.92
C GLU A 93 -14.46 -4.77 5.40
N TYR A 94 -14.24 -5.73 6.29
CA TYR A 94 -15.26 -6.48 7.00
C TYR A 94 -15.17 -6.17 8.48
N ASP A 95 -16.24 -5.64 9.06
CA ASP A 95 -16.32 -5.30 10.47
C ASP A 95 -17.27 -6.21 11.22
N TYR A 96 -16.79 -6.80 12.30
CA TYR A 96 -17.61 -7.42 13.30
C TYR A 96 -17.64 -6.53 14.55
N ILE A 97 -18.82 -6.04 14.91
CA ILE A 97 -19.00 -5.01 15.95
C ILE A 97 -19.73 -5.58 17.15
N GLU A 98 -19.05 -5.60 18.30
CA GLU A 98 -19.62 -5.88 19.60
C GLU A 98 -19.67 -4.61 20.47
N ARG A 99 -20.34 -4.71 21.62
CA ARG A 99 -20.52 -3.57 22.53
C ARG A 99 -19.20 -2.98 22.99
N ASN A 100 -18.22 -3.81 23.35
CA ASN A 100 -16.99 -3.42 24.01
C ASN A 100 -15.75 -3.56 23.11
N TRP A 101 -15.90 -4.07 21.89
CA TRP A 101 -14.83 -4.24 20.93
C TRP A 101 -15.36 -4.34 19.50
N SER A 102 -14.52 -4.15 18.52
CA SER A 102 -14.77 -4.52 17.12
C SER A 102 -13.53 -5.14 16.51
N LEU A 103 -13.75 -6.05 15.57
CA LEU A 103 -12.72 -6.65 14.74
C LEU A 103 -12.94 -6.19 13.30
N GLU A 104 -11.91 -5.55 12.72
CA GLU A 104 -11.92 -5.01 11.38
C GLU A 104 -10.90 -5.79 10.54
N PHE A 105 -11.32 -6.31 9.39
CA PHE A 105 -10.43 -7.01 8.45
C PHE A 105 -10.46 -6.35 7.09
N GLN A 106 -9.33 -5.82 6.64
CA GLN A 106 -9.16 -5.22 5.32
C GLN A 106 -8.39 -6.15 4.39
N SER A 107 -8.80 -6.18 3.12
CA SER A 107 -8.07 -6.86 2.05
C SER A 107 -8.09 -6.05 0.77
N TRP A 108 -6.93 -5.91 0.12
CA TRP A 108 -6.77 -5.15 -1.12
C TRP A 108 -5.86 -5.89 -2.07
N MET A 109 -6.17 -5.85 -3.38
CA MET A 109 -5.34 -6.39 -4.47
C MET A 109 -5.17 -5.35 -5.58
N ASN A 110 -4.03 -5.33 -6.26
CA ASN A 110 -3.82 -4.40 -7.36
C ASN A 110 -4.73 -4.72 -8.56
N LEU A 111 -5.20 -3.66 -9.23
CA LEU A 111 -6.07 -3.76 -10.42
C LEU A 111 -5.31 -3.72 -11.74
N ASN A 112 -4.18 -3.05 -11.75
CA ASN A 112 -3.37 -2.84 -12.93
C ASN A 112 -1.92 -3.19 -12.64
N GLU A 113 -1.20 -3.60 -13.66
CA GLU A 113 0.20 -4.02 -13.55
C GLU A 113 1.17 -2.88 -13.84
N GLU A 114 0.97 -2.15 -14.94
CA GLU A 114 1.91 -1.08 -15.36
C GLU A 114 1.86 0.12 -14.43
N SER A 115 3.04 0.50 -13.92
CA SER A 115 3.21 1.76 -13.19
C SER A 115 3.40 2.94 -14.16
N ARG A 116 2.90 4.10 -13.78
CA ARG A 116 3.19 5.35 -14.49
C ARG A 116 4.54 5.94 -14.14
N THR A 117 5.07 5.54 -13.00
CA THR A 117 6.35 5.99 -12.47
C THR A 117 7.42 4.94 -12.78
N MET A 118 8.63 5.38 -13.08
CA MET A 118 9.76 4.50 -13.38
C MET A 118 10.34 3.95 -12.07
N MET A 119 10.80 2.71 -12.11
CA MET A 119 11.75 2.16 -11.12
C MET A 119 13.09 2.85 -11.30
N GLN A 120 13.78 3.12 -10.20
CA GLN A 120 15.11 3.73 -10.19
C GLN A 120 16.14 2.80 -9.53
N ASP A 121 17.30 2.68 -10.14
CA ASP A 121 18.47 1.99 -9.59
C ASP A 121 19.66 2.95 -9.61
N SER A 122 20.33 3.10 -8.47
CA SER A 122 21.42 4.04 -8.25
C SER A 122 22.59 3.36 -7.58
N ASP A 123 23.79 3.45 -8.18
CA ASP A 123 25.02 2.92 -7.62
C ASP A 123 26.03 4.04 -7.28
N TRP A 124 26.82 3.83 -6.22
CA TRP A 124 27.88 4.71 -5.72
C TRP A 124 29.16 3.89 -5.50
N ASP A 125 29.80 3.42 -6.57
CA ASP A 125 30.97 2.55 -6.50
C ASP A 125 32.33 3.29 -6.61
N ASN A 126 32.30 4.64 -6.54
CA ASN A 126 33.52 5.43 -6.52
C ASN A 126 33.89 5.86 -5.10
N GLU A 127 34.79 5.12 -4.48
CA GLU A 127 35.27 5.34 -3.10
C GLU A 127 35.93 6.71 -2.89
N ASN A 128 36.48 7.33 -3.94
CA ASN A 128 37.08 8.68 -3.87
C ASN A 128 36.00 9.78 -3.90
N GLN A 129 34.78 9.46 -4.33
CA GLN A 129 33.68 10.40 -4.44
C GLN A 129 32.38 9.75 -3.94
N PRO A 130 32.27 9.46 -2.63
CA PRO A 130 31.21 8.61 -2.06
C PRO A 130 29.80 9.18 -2.20
N PHE A 131 29.64 10.45 -2.51
CA PHE A 131 28.32 11.08 -2.72
C PHE A 131 27.93 11.22 -4.20
N GLN A 132 28.82 10.85 -5.12
CA GLN A 132 28.56 10.91 -6.55
C GLN A 132 27.99 9.58 -7.02
N LYS A 133 26.79 9.61 -7.61
CA LYS A 133 26.24 8.43 -8.31
C LYS A 133 27.14 8.10 -9.49
N THR A 134 27.56 6.86 -9.58
CA THR A 134 28.42 6.34 -10.65
C THR A 134 27.61 5.73 -11.78
N VAL A 135 26.48 5.11 -11.42
CA VAL A 135 25.51 4.56 -12.36
C VAL A 135 24.11 4.97 -11.91
N PHE A 136 23.28 5.34 -12.86
CA PHE A 136 21.86 5.58 -12.65
C PHE A 136 21.06 4.93 -13.76
N SER A 137 20.07 4.12 -13.38
CA SER A 137 19.14 3.50 -14.33
C SER A 137 17.71 3.84 -13.99
N GLU A 138 16.91 3.99 -15.02
CA GLU A 138 15.45 4.06 -14.93
C GLU A 138 14.83 2.99 -15.81
N SER A 139 13.85 2.29 -15.31
CA SER A 139 13.15 1.24 -16.05
C SER A 139 11.64 1.35 -15.83
N LYS A 140 10.87 1.02 -16.85
CA LYS A 140 9.43 0.78 -16.66
C LYS A 140 9.22 -0.32 -15.64
N CYS A 141 8.13 -0.28 -14.90
CA CYS A 141 7.88 -1.18 -13.79
C CYS A 141 6.44 -1.71 -13.82
N ARG A 142 6.31 -3.03 -13.76
CA ARG A 142 5.03 -3.71 -13.57
C ARG A 142 4.94 -4.23 -12.14
N LEU A 143 3.83 -3.98 -11.46
CA LEU A 143 3.43 -4.66 -10.24
C LEU A 143 2.59 -5.88 -10.63
N ASN A 144 3.22 -7.03 -10.80
CA ASN A 144 2.57 -8.28 -11.24
C ASN A 144 1.49 -8.74 -10.24
N SER A 145 1.80 -8.62 -8.94
CA SER A 145 0.84 -8.85 -7.86
C SER A 145 1.14 -7.96 -6.67
N GLY A 146 0.08 -7.41 -6.07
CA GLY A 146 0.13 -6.62 -4.84
C GLY A 146 -1.02 -7.02 -3.93
N TRP A 147 -0.71 -7.47 -2.72
CA TRP A 147 -1.69 -7.88 -1.71
C TRP A 147 -1.45 -7.12 -0.42
N LEU A 148 -2.54 -6.61 0.16
CA LEU A 148 -2.52 -5.93 1.46
C LEU A 148 -3.61 -6.55 2.32
N PHE A 149 -3.25 -6.95 3.53
CA PHE A 149 -4.18 -7.42 4.55
C PHE A 149 -3.92 -6.68 5.85
N ASP A 150 -4.99 -6.29 6.55
CA ASP A 150 -4.95 -5.71 7.89
C ASP A 150 -6.02 -6.36 8.75
N LEU A 151 -5.65 -6.86 9.92
CA LEU A 151 -6.56 -7.35 10.94
C LEU A 151 -6.40 -6.46 12.17
N LYS A 152 -7.43 -5.65 12.46
CA LYS A 152 -7.43 -4.64 13.53
C LYS A 152 -8.48 -4.97 14.58
N LEU A 153 -8.07 -4.98 15.84
CA LEU A 153 -8.93 -5.02 17.02
C LEU A 153 -9.07 -3.61 17.57
N VAL A 154 -10.30 -3.13 17.75
CA VAL A 154 -10.62 -1.85 18.41
C VAL A 154 -11.28 -2.16 19.74
N LEU A 155 -10.73 -1.66 20.82
CA LEU A 155 -11.31 -1.80 22.15
C LEU A 155 -12.18 -0.58 22.47
N LYS A 156 -13.38 -0.82 23.05
CA LYS A 156 -14.38 0.19 23.40
C LYS A 156 -14.66 0.14 24.91
N PRO A 157 -13.67 0.41 25.79
CA PRO A 157 -13.86 0.31 27.23
C PRO A 157 -14.87 1.37 27.73
N GLU A 158 -15.65 1.04 28.76
CA GLU A 158 -16.68 1.92 29.31
C GLU A 158 -16.11 3.11 30.12
N TRP A 159 -14.79 3.21 30.28
CA TRP A 159 -14.12 4.29 31.02
C TRP A 159 -14.23 5.62 30.25
N SER A 160 -14.50 6.68 30.97
CA SER A 160 -14.84 7.99 30.39
C SER A 160 -13.83 8.55 29.40
N ILE A 161 -12.52 8.35 29.64
CA ILE A 161 -11.43 8.83 28.77
C ILE A 161 -11.39 8.06 27.43
N PHE A 162 -11.80 6.78 27.41
CA PHE A 162 -11.79 5.92 26.21
C PHE A 162 -13.12 5.93 25.42
N ARG A 163 -14.05 6.81 25.75
CA ARG A 163 -15.28 6.94 24.92
C ARG A 163 -15.01 7.55 23.56
N THR A 164 -13.98 8.38 23.46
CA THR A 164 -13.60 9.06 22.21
C THR A 164 -12.27 8.56 21.69
N LEU A 165 -11.34 8.19 22.59
CA LEU A 165 -10.00 7.70 22.26
C LEU A 165 -9.96 6.19 22.49
N LEU A 166 -10.03 5.41 21.40
CA LEU A 166 -10.14 3.94 21.42
C LEU A 166 -8.78 3.31 21.22
N PRO A 167 -8.29 2.45 22.13
CA PRO A 167 -7.10 1.65 21.89
C PRO A 167 -7.31 0.70 20.71
N ILE A 168 -6.32 0.61 19.83
CA ILE A 168 -6.28 -0.31 18.70
C ILE A 168 -5.02 -1.16 18.73
N GLY A 169 -5.09 -2.36 18.15
CA GLY A 169 -3.94 -3.21 17.91
C GLY A 169 -4.23 -4.18 16.80
N GLY A 170 -3.20 -4.63 16.10
CA GLY A 170 -3.46 -5.50 14.96
C GLY A 170 -2.20 -6.05 14.30
N LEU A 171 -2.45 -6.75 13.18
CA LEU A 171 -1.44 -7.37 12.33
C LEU A 171 -1.68 -6.94 10.89
N ARG A 172 -0.61 -6.55 10.18
CA ARG A 172 -0.63 -6.25 8.75
C ARG A 172 0.30 -7.14 7.98
N TYR A 173 -0.13 -7.49 6.79
CA TYR A 173 0.66 -8.19 5.78
C TYR A 173 0.60 -7.41 4.48
N GLN A 174 1.75 -7.24 3.83
CA GLN A 174 1.84 -6.69 2.48
C GLN A 174 2.80 -7.54 1.66
N SER A 175 2.43 -7.81 0.42
CA SER A 175 3.27 -8.53 -0.53
C SER A 175 3.20 -7.84 -1.88
N PHE A 176 4.36 -7.63 -2.50
CA PHE A 176 4.51 -7.02 -3.80
C PHE A 176 5.46 -7.84 -4.66
N SER A 177 5.09 -8.07 -5.92
CA SER A 177 5.94 -8.71 -6.93
C SER A 177 6.06 -7.79 -8.14
N PHE A 178 7.28 -7.41 -8.47
CA PHE A 178 7.57 -6.47 -9.56
C PHE A 178 8.39 -7.12 -10.66
N THR A 179 8.20 -6.63 -11.89
CA THR A 179 9.13 -6.84 -13.01
C THR A 179 9.46 -5.50 -13.64
N THR A 180 10.76 -5.18 -13.73
CA THR A 180 11.23 -4.01 -14.47
C THR A 180 11.52 -4.38 -15.92
N HIS A 181 11.31 -3.44 -16.84
CA HIS A 181 11.55 -3.69 -18.26
C HIS A 181 11.85 -2.40 -19.02
N ASP A 182 12.47 -2.54 -20.20
CA ASP A 182 12.73 -1.45 -21.15
C ASP A 182 13.34 -0.21 -20.48
N GLY A 183 14.46 -0.42 -19.82
CA GLY A 183 15.16 0.62 -19.08
C GLY A 183 16.23 1.34 -19.88
N SER A 184 16.83 2.34 -19.27
CA SER A 184 18.03 3.01 -19.71
C SER A 184 18.98 3.22 -18.54
N GLN A 185 20.27 3.16 -18.81
CA GLN A 185 21.33 3.32 -17.81
C GLN A 185 22.30 4.40 -18.27
N VAL A 186 22.67 5.29 -17.35
CA VAL A 186 23.66 6.36 -17.58
C VAL A 186 24.83 6.17 -16.63
N GLY A 187 26.04 6.12 -17.16
CA GLY A 187 27.28 6.09 -16.40
C GLY A 187 27.85 7.49 -16.11
N LEU A 188 29.02 7.55 -15.40
CA LEU A 188 29.71 8.79 -15.07
C LEU A 188 30.16 9.59 -16.30
N ASP A 189 30.42 8.92 -17.41
CA ASP A 189 30.82 9.52 -18.69
C ASP A 189 29.67 10.19 -19.45
N GLY A 190 28.42 10.07 -18.92
CA GLY A 190 27.21 10.59 -19.53
C GLY A 190 26.69 9.76 -20.70
N HIS A 191 27.33 8.62 -21.03
CA HIS A 191 26.81 7.71 -22.04
C HIS A 191 25.56 6.98 -21.52
N SER A 192 24.51 6.97 -22.34
CA SER A 192 23.29 6.22 -22.06
C SER A 192 23.32 4.91 -22.84
N ILE A 193 22.91 3.84 -22.16
CA ILE A 193 22.76 2.50 -22.73
C ILE A 193 21.30 2.06 -22.53
N ASP A 194 20.65 1.61 -23.59
CA ASP A 194 19.32 1.01 -23.51
C ASP A 194 19.41 -0.39 -22.93
N LEU A 195 18.48 -0.71 -22.03
CA LEU A 195 18.32 -2.02 -21.39
C LEU A 195 16.98 -2.63 -21.85
N PRO A 196 16.94 -3.25 -23.02
CA PRO A 196 15.68 -3.79 -23.57
C PRO A 196 15.25 -5.09 -22.87
N GLY A 197 13.93 -5.28 -22.79
CA GLY A 197 13.32 -6.48 -22.18
C GLY A 197 13.29 -6.42 -20.65
N ASP A 198 13.00 -7.55 -20.01
CA ASP A 198 12.87 -7.65 -18.57
C ASP A 198 14.26 -7.55 -17.90
N GLY A 199 14.37 -6.68 -16.89
CA GLY A 199 15.63 -6.35 -16.21
C GLY A 199 15.77 -6.98 -14.84
N ILE A 200 14.77 -6.80 -13.98
CA ILE A 200 14.77 -7.23 -12.59
C ILE A 200 13.40 -7.82 -12.26
N ASN A 201 13.39 -8.98 -11.58
CA ASN A 201 12.23 -9.46 -10.83
C ASN A 201 12.49 -9.23 -9.35
N PHE A 202 11.56 -8.54 -8.68
CA PHE A 202 11.69 -8.19 -7.27
C PHE A 202 10.43 -8.57 -6.51
N ASP A 203 10.61 -9.43 -5.50
CA ASP A 203 9.56 -9.84 -4.57
C ASP A 203 9.83 -9.27 -3.19
N GLN A 204 8.80 -8.68 -2.57
CA GLN A 204 8.92 -8.09 -1.24
C GLN A 204 7.70 -8.44 -0.39
N THR A 205 7.98 -8.80 0.87
CA THR A 205 6.94 -9.09 1.86
C THR A 205 7.21 -8.35 3.16
N PHE A 206 6.19 -7.69 3.70
CA PHE A 206 6.21 -7.07 5.02
C PHE A 206 5.22 -7.76 5.97
N TYR A 207 5.65 -7.95 7.21
CA TYR A 207 4.80 -8.34 8.34
C TYR A 207 4.90 -7.27 9.41
N HIS A 208 3.75 -6.79 9.90
CA HIS A 208 3.71 -5.75 10.94
C HIS A 208 2.82 -6.20 12.10
N GLY A 209 3.28 -5.98 13.34
CA GLY A 209 2.44 -6.02 14.54
C GLY A 209 2.41 -4.64 15.16
N TYR A 210 1.23 -4.07 15.42
CA TYR A 210 1.09 -2.68 15.84
C TYR A 210 0.13 -2.47 17.01
N LEU A 211 0.32 -1.35 17.70
CA LEU A 211 -0.58 -0.79 18.68
C LEU A 211 -0.80 0.69 18.38
N GLY A 212 -1.96 1.22 18.73
CA GLY A 212 -2.30 2.61 18.44
C GLY A 212 -3.57 3.09 19.12
N MET A 213 -4.06 4.20 18.61
CA MET A 213 -5.28 4.86 19.09
C MET A 213 -6.13 5.30 17.90
N GLU A 214 -7.43 5.22 18.08
CA GLU A 214 -8.43 5.69 17.12
C GLU A 214 -9.36 6.69 17.79
N VAL A 215 -9.73 7.75 17.10
CA VAL A 215 -10.71 8.75 17.52
C VAL A 215 -11.87 8.75 16.54
N ASN A 216 -13.08 8.59 17.07
CA ASN A 216 -14.32 8.67 16.30
C ASN A 216 -15.12 9.90 16.74
N THR A 217 -15.51 10.74 15.78
CA THR A 217 -16.32 11.94 16.07
C THR A 217 -17.40 12.14 15.00
N LYS A 218 -18.50 12.74 15.41
CA LYS A 218 -19.59 13.13 14.50
C LYS A 218 -19.62 14.62 14.34
N LEU A 219 -19.58 15.09 13.11
CA LEU A 219 -19.75 16.50 12.78
C LEU A 219 -21.14 16.76 12.22
N ASN A 220 -21.83 17.75 12.78
CA ASN A 220 -23.06 18.25 12.21
C ASN A 220 -22.72 19.22 11.08
N THR A 221 -23.01 18.81 9.87
CA THR A 221 -22.70 19.57 8.64
C THR A 221 -23.90 20.30 8.05
N SER A 222 -25.04 20.29 8.75
CA SER A 222 -26.31 20.89 8.24
C SER A 222 -26.21 22.38 7.89
N GLY A 223 -25.25 23.11 8.48
CA GLY A 223 -24.95 24.51 8.15
C GLY A 223 -24.12 24.72 6.87
N VAL A 224 -23.38 23.69 6.43
CA VAL A 224 -22.45 23.76 5.30
C VAL A 224 -23.00 22.96 4.11
N PHE A 225 -23.48 21.76 4.34
CA PHE A 225 -24.02 20.87 3.30
C PHE A 225 -25.46 20.50 3.63
N ARG A 226 -26.45 21.10 2.93
CA ARG A 226 -27.88 20.82 3.16
C ARG A 226 -28.28 19.37 2.85
N SER A 227 -27.56 18.68 1.97
CA SER A 227 -27.82 17.29 1.56
C SER A 227 -27.14 16.23 2.42
N VAL A 228 -26.17 16.64 3.25
CA VAL A 228 -25.40 15.77 4.14
C VAL A 228 -25.48 16.35 5.55
N PRO A 229 -26.50 15.99 6.35
CA PRO A 229 -26.74 16.64 7.65
C PRO A 229 -25.70 16.25 8.71
N SER A 230 -25.02 15.13 8.57
CA SER A 230 -23.95 14.70 9.48
C SER A 230 -22.92 13.88 8.74
N MET A 231 -21.66 13.98 9.18
CA MET A 231 -20.53 13.17 8.75
C MET A 231 -19.87 12.53 9.97
N ASP A 232 -19.49 11.28 9.84
CA ASP A 232 -18.66 10.60 10.83
C ASP A 232 -17.19 10.73 10.39
N PHE A 233 -16.30 11.07 11.33
CA PHE A 233 -14.86 11.11 11.12
C PHE A 233 -14.17 10.11 12.01
N LYS A 234 -13.31 9.30 11.41
CA LYS A 234 -12.43 8.35 12.09
C LYS A 234 -10.98 8.73 11.79
N VAL A 235 -10.18 8.91 12.82
CA VAL A 235 -8.73 9.16 12.69
C VAL A 235 -8.01 8.14 13.55
N SER A 236 -7.07 7.41 12.98
CA SER A 236 -6.24 6.47 13.70
C SER A 236 -4.75 6.76 13.49
N VAL A 237 -3.96 6.51 14.53
CA VAL A 237 -2.50 6.54 14.47
C VAL A 237 -1.98 5.32 15.20
N ASP A 238 -1.06 4.62 14.58
CA ASP A 238 -0.41 3.47 15.19
C ASP A 238 1.10 3.44 14.91
N TYR A 239 1.78 2.69 15.77
CA TYR A 239 3.19 2.37 15.67
C TYR A 239 3.40 0.90 15.95
N GLY A 240 4.28 0.26 15.20
CA GLY A 240 4.51 -1.16 15.34
C GLY A 240 5.89 -1.61 14.95
N LEU A 241 6.14 -2.89 15.21
CA LEU A 241 7.31 -3.60 14.74
C LEU A 241 7.02 -4.14 13.33
N ALA A 242 8.03 -4.07 12.47
CA ALA A 242 7.96 -4.55 11.10
C ALA A 242 9.13 -5.48 10.80
N THR A 243 8.88 -6.47 9.94
CA THR A 243 9.92 -7.25 9.29
C THR A 243 9.71 -7.20 7.78
N ALA A 244 10.80 -7.15 7.02
CA ALA A 244 10.77 -7.21 5.58
C ALA A 244 11.62 -8.39 5.07
N ARG A 245 11.13 -9.03 4.00
CA ARG A 245 11.86 -10.03 3.22
C ARG A 245 11.78 -9.63 1.77
N ASN A 246 12.93 -9.52 1.15
CA ASN A 246 13.07 -9.23 -0.27
C ASN A 246 13.81 -10.37 -0.97
N GLU A 247 13.46 -10.58 -2.23
CA GLU A 247 14.24 -11.35 -3.19
C GLU A 247 14.31 -10.55 -4.49
N ASP A 248 15.52 -10.32 -4.98
CA ASP A 248 15.78 -9.58 -6.22
C ASP A 248 16.58 -10.47 -7.16
N LEU A 249 16.05 -10.72 -8.35
CA LEU A 249 16.66 -11.48 -9.43
C LEU A 249 17.00 -10.57 -10.61
N HIS A 250 18.29 -10.30 -10.81
CA HIS A 250 18.79 -9.56 -11.95
C HIS A 250 18.87 -10.43 -13.21
N LEU A 251 17.99 -10.19 -14.18
CA LEU A 251 17.86 -11.00 -15.39
C LEU A 251 18.92 -10.66 -16.44
N LEU A 252 19.36 -9.40 -16.51
CA LEU A 252 20.35 -8.93 -17.48
C LEU A 252 21.79 -9.22 -17.06
N ARG A 253 22.03 -9.63 -15.82
CA ARG A 253 23.37 -10.00 -15.34
C ARG A 253 23.64 -11.48 -15.55
N SER A 254 24.82 -11.80 -16.08
CA SER A 254 25.22 -13.19 -16.27
C SER A 254 25.25 -13.94 -14.93
N GLY A 255 24.73 -15.18 -14.93
CA GLY A 255 24.77 -16.08 -13.80
C GLY A 255 23.63 -15.95 -12.81
N ARG A 256 22.51 -15.35 -13.16
CA ARG A 256 21.36 -15.16 -12.26
C ARG A 256 21.83 -14.65 -10.89
N ARG A 257 22.17 -13.40 -10.83
CA ARG A 257 22.45 -12.74 -9.56
C ARG A 257 21.17 -12.60 -8.78
N ILE A 258 21.12 -13.21 -7.61
CA ILE A 258 20.00 -13.12 -6.67
C ILE A 258 20.53 -12.40 -5.42
N THR A 259 19.76 -11.42 -4.94
CA THR A 259 19.99 -10.84 -3.63
C THR A 259 18.77 -11.08 -2.75
N ASN A 260 19.02 -11.29 -1.46
CA ASN A 260 17.98 -11.49 -0.45
C ASN A 260 18.25 -10.58 0.73
N GLU A 261 17.24 -9.86 1.19
CA GLU A 261 17.28 -9.08 2.42
C GLU A 261 16.29 -9.63 3.43
N ASN A 262 16.79 -9.82 4.66
CA ASN A 262 15.98 -10.10 5.83
C ASN A 262 16.24 -9.01 6.87
N THR A 263 15.24 -8.18 7.08
CA THR A 263 15.38 -6.98 7.91
C THR A 263 14.25 -6.87 8.94
N SER A 264 14.52 -6.15 10.03
CA SER A 264 13.55 -5.87 11.09
C SER A 264 13.65 -4.43 11.54
N GLY A 265 12.54 -3.86 11.97
CA GLY A 265 12.48 -2.47 12.38
C GLY A 265 11.08 -2.04 12.79
N HIS A 266 10.61 -0.91 12.28
CA HIS A 266 9.37 -0.32 12.75
C HIS A 266 8.53 0.27 11.61
N CYS A 267 7.26 0.49 11.92
CA CYS A 267 6.26 1.09 11.02
C CYS A 267 5.47 2.18 11.77
N TRP A 268 5.32 3.32 11.12
CA TRP A 268 4.36 4.38 11.48
C TRP A 268 3.20 4.36 10.50
N HIS A 269 2.00 4.53 11.03
CA HIS A 269 0.81 4.62 10.21
C HIS A 269 -0.15 5.65 10.77
N ALA A 270 -0.82 6.38 9.87
CA ALA A 270 -1.89 7.32 10.19
C ALA A 270 -2.96 7.23 9.11
N GLU A 271 -4.22 7.13 9.51
CA GLU A 271 -5.36 7.10 8.62
C GLU A 271 -6.41 8.10 9.07
N ALA A 272 -7.06 8.75 8.11
CA ALA A 272 -8.22 9.62 8.35
C ALA A 272 -9.33 9.22 7.37
N THR A 273 -10.51 8.90 7.90
CA THR A 273 -11.69 8.51 7.13
C THR A 273 -12.84 9.46 7.42
N ALA A 274 -13.48 9.96 6.38
CA ALA A 274 -14.74 10.66 6.43
C ALA A 274 -15.84 9.79 5.84
N SER A 275 -16.97 9.62 6.55
CA SER A 275 -18.09 8.86 6.05
C SER A 275 -19.39 9.66 6.15
N PHE A 276 -20.30 9.45 5.20
CA PHE A 276 -21.58 10.13 5.12
C PHE A 276 -22.69 9.18 4.68
N TYR A 277 -23.87 9.30 5.26
CA TYR A 277 -25.01 8.49 4.89
C TYR A 277 -25.59 8.95 3.55
N ALA A 278 -25.48 8.09 2.54
CA ALA A 278 -26.16 8.27 1.25
C ALA A 278 -27.61 7.78 1.34
N ARG A 279 -27.85 6.71 2.11
CA ARG A 279 -29.15 6.15 2.47
C ARG A 279 -29.10 5.59 3.89
N ARG A 280 -30.25 5.04 4.38
CA ARG A 280 -30.39 4.53 5.75
C ARG A 280 -29.39 3.41 6.09
N ASN A 281 -29.03 2.61 5.09
CA ASN A 281 -28.15 1.45 5.20
C ASN A 281 -26.95 1.49 4.24
N ILE A 282 -26.65 2.66 3.66
CA ILE A 282 -25.52 2.85 2.73
C ILE A 282 -24.77 4.11 3.12
N LYS A 283 -23.49 4.00 3.37
CA LYS A 283 -22.57 5.14 3.54
C LYS A 283 -21.57 5.21 2.39
N GLY A 284 -21.20 6.42 2.01
CA GLY A 284 -19.98 6.67 1.23
C GLY A 284 -18.83 6.95 2.19
N LEU A 285 -17.64 6.43 1.87
CA LEU A 285 -16.39 6.61 2.63
C LEU A 285 -15.32 7.23 1.74
N LEU A 286 -14.56 8.12 2.33
CA LEU A 286 -13.33 8.68 1.73
C LEU A 286 -12.24 8.63 2.79
N SER A 287 -11.14 7.92 2.50
CA SER A 287 -10.02 7.80 3.41
C SER A 287 -8.72 8.28 2.79
N ALA A 288 -7.84 8.81 3.63
CA ALA A 288 -6.43 9.07 3.33
C ALA A 288 -5.59 8.29 4.33
N ASP A 289 -4.61 7.53 3.83
CA ASP A 289 -3.75 6.64 4.60
C ASP A 289 -2.29 6.98 4.31
N PHE A 290 -1.50 7.17 5.35
CA PHE A 290 -0.04 7.32 5.27
C PHE A 290 0.65 6.25 6.09
N LYS A 291 1.61 5.56 5.47
CA LYS A 291 2.41 4.53 6.13
C LYS A 291 3.89 4.70 5.78
N ARG A 292 4.73 4.60 6.80
CA ARG A 292 6.18 4.58 6.66
C ARG A 292 6.77 3.40 7.39
N ILE A 293 7.48 2.55 6.64
CA ILE A 293 8.17 1.37 7.14
C ILE A 293 9.66 1.61 7.00
N ILE A 294 10.44 1.30 8.04
CA ILE A 294 11.91 1.34 8.02
C ILE A 294 12.42 0.11 8.75
N THR A 295 13.24 -0.69 8.06
CA THR A 295 13.85 -1.89 8.62
C THR A 295 15.30 -2.00 8.20
N ASP A 296 16.16 -2.51 9.07
CA ASP A 296 17.59 -2.72 8.85
C ASP A 296 17.94 -4.19 9.13
N GLY A 297 18.95 -4.74 8.44
CA GLY A 297 19.36 -6.14 8.64
C GLY A 297 20.37 -6.65 7.65
N GLY A 298 20.27 -7.94 7.33
CA GLY A 298 21.22 -8.65 6.49
C GLY A 298 20.89 -8.60 5.01
N HIS A 299 21.94 -8.60 4.20
CA HIS A 299 21.93 -8.76 2.74
C HIS A 299 22.71 -10.01 2.38
N GLN A 300 22.17 -10.84 1.48
CA GLN A 300 22.82 -12.01 0.91
C GLN A 300 22.88 -11.89 -0.60
N LEU A 301 24.04 -12.06 -1.17
CA LEU A 301 24.28 -12.11 -2.61
C LEU A 301 24.65 -13.51 -3.02
N THR A 302 23.91 -14.09 -3.97
CA THR A 302 24.23 -15.38 -4.59
C THR A 302 24.39 -15.22 -6.10
N ASN A 303 25.37 -15.96 -6.67
CA ASN A 303 25.54 -16.09 -8.11
C ASN A 303 26.03 -17.48 -8.46
N SER A 304 25.18 -18.27 -9.12
CA SER A 304 25.41 -19.68 -9.39
C SER A 304 26.55 -19.94 -10.41
N VAL A 305 26.79 -19.02 -11.34
CA VAL A 305 27.85 -19.19 -12.34
C VAL A 305 29.25 -18.93 -11.76
N PHE A 306 29.34 -17.95 -10.87
CA PHE A 306 30.61 -17.60 -10.22
C PHE A 306 30.80 -18.29 -8.87
N ASN A 307 29.87 -19.15 -8.44
CA ASN A 307 29.86 -19.82 -7.15
C ASN A 307 30.05 -18.84 -5.98
N ILE A 308 29.35 -17.72 -6.05
CA ILE A 308 29.34 -16.69 -5.01
C ILE A 308 28.16 -16.97 -4.10
N ASP A 309 28.41 -17.02 -2.80
CA ASP A 309 27.41 -16.97 -1.72
C ASP A 309 28.02 -16.15 -0.60
N PHE A 310 27.55 -14.92 -0.46
CA PHE A 310 28.13 -13.93 0.43
C PHE A 310 27.06 -13.17 1.18
N SER A 311 27.19 -13.11 2.52
CA SER A 311 26.23 -12.40 3.38
C SER A 311 26.95 -11.37 4.23
N PHE A 312 26.28 -10.22 4.46
CA PHE A 312 26.75 -9.15 5.32
C PHE A 312 25.58 -8.35 5.89
N ASP A 313 25.83 -7.57 6.93
CA ASP A 313 24.85 -6.68 7.54
C ASP A 313 24.88 -5.28 6.93
N GLY A 314 23.83 -4.49 7.20
CA GLY A 314 23.74 -3.09 6.80
C GLY A 314 22.73 -2.83 5.68
N ALA A 315 22.00 -3.87 5.24
CA ALA A 315 20.86 -3.63 4.34
C ALA A 315 19.79 -2.81 5.06
N ARG A 316 19.23 -1.85 4.35
CA ARG A 316 18.05 -1.07 4.78
C ARG A 316 16.93 -1.24 3.78
N VAL A 317 15.75 -1.55 4.27
CA VAL A 317 14.51 -1.60 3.48
C VAL A 317 13.55 -0.56 4.03
N TRP A 318 12.94 0.26 3.16
CA TRP A 318 11.91 1.20 3.58
C TRP A 318 10.80 1.29 2.54
N SER A 319 9.63 1.70 3.01
CA SER A 319 8.48 1.96 2.13
C SER A 319 7.72 3.17 2.64
N ASP A 320 7.55 4.16 1.77
CA ASP A 320 6.72 5.34 2.01
C ASP A 320 5.46 5.21 1.15
N GLN A 321 4.30 5.12 1.81
CA GLN A 321 3.02 4.84 1.18
C GLN A 321 2.02 5.93 1.55
N LEU A 322 1.48 6.62 0.55
CA LEU A 322 0.34 7.51 0.68
C LEU A 322 -0.77 6.96 -0.19
N SER A 323 -1.95 6.72 0.36
CA SER A 323 -3.08 6.26 -0.44
C SER A 323 -4.36 7.05 -0.15
N ILE A 324 -5.23 7.09 -1.15
CA ILE A 324 -6.59 7.62 -1.06
C ILE A 324 -7.54 6.49 -1.42
N THR A 325 -8.54 6.27 -0.57
CA THR A 325 -9.56 5.23 -0.75
C THR A 325 -10.93 5.88 -0.89
N ALA A 326 -11.71 5.42 -1.87
CA ALA A 326 -13.13 5.70 -1.97
C ALA A 326 -13.90 4.37 -1.90
N ALA A 327 -14.85 4.26 -0.95
CA ALA A 327 -15.58 3.04 -0.71
C ALA A 327 -17.06 3.30 -0.42
N THR A 328 -17.86 2.24 -0.51
CA THR A 328 -19.26 2.21 -0.11
C THR A 328 -19.44 1.15 0.96
N GLU A 329 -19.97 1.56 2.12
CA GLU A 329 -20.28 0.68 3.26
C GLU A 329 -21.76 0.29 3.24
N PHE A 330 -22.02 -0.98 3.43
CA PHE A 330 -23.35 -1.58 3.56
C PHE A 330 -23.58 -2.00 5.02
N ILE A 331 -24.69 -1.52 5.62
CA ILE A 331 -25.05 -1.79 7.00
C ILE A 331 -26.31 -2.70 6.98
N PHE A 332 -26.22 -3.87 7.62
CA PHE A 332 -27.27 -4.89 7.65
C PHE A 332 -28.00 -4.97 8.99
#